data_62fdc8207a4f733a954a2d2099d54a9f
#
_entry.id   62fdc8207a4f733a954a2d2099d54a9f
#
_cell.length_a   1.000
_cell.length_b   1.000
_cell.length_c   1.000
_cell.angle_alpha   90.00
_cell.angle_beta   90.00
_cell.angle_gamma   90.00
#
_symmetry.space_group_name_H-M   'P 1'
#
loop_
_entity.id
_entity.type
_entity.pdbx_description
1 polymer ?
#
loop_
_entity_poly.entity_id
_entity_poly.type
_entity_poly.pdbx_seq_one_letter_code
_entity_poly.pdbx_strand_id
1 'polypeptide(L)'
;MKRIVLHVLRPALACLLLATAFAAPAAAPATASPLPKDSVYQLPLPLTDQHGKTSDWRHHRGKPQVVAMFYTSCQYICPLIVDSGKAVEHALTPAEQAKLGFLLISMDPKRDTPVALMRIAKQRKLDPARWSLASPRDEDVRGVAGVLGVRYRQLADGEFNHTSALVLLDRDGRIVTRTEKIGGAVDPDFMKAVRRVVAAR
;
A
#
# COMPACT_ATOMS: atom_id res chain seq x y z
N MET A 1 0.80 -85.25 41.17
CA MET A 1 -0.30 -84.39 40.84
C MET A 1 0.25 -83.29 39.90
N LYS A 2 0.08 -83.46 38.55
CA LYS A 2 0.58 -82.54 37.52
C LYS A 2 -0.58 -81.67 37.02
N ARG A 3 -0.51 -80.36 37.21
CA ARG A 3 -1.47 -79.46 36.69
C ARG A 3 -1.04 -79.04 35.26
N ILE A 4 -1.84 -79.36 34.30
CA ILE A 4 -1.70 -78.94 32.88
C ILE A 4 -2.28 -77.53 32.74
N VAL A 5 -1.43 -76.61 32.37
CA VAL A 5 -1.87 -75.22 32.03
C VAL A 5 -2.12 -75.14 30.53
N LEU A 6 -3.38 -74.93 30.15
CA LEU A 6 -3.82 -74.80 28.76
C LEU A 6 -3.58 -73.38 28.32
N HIS A 7 -2.71 -73.15 27.33
CA HIS A 7 -2.48 -71.86 26.72
C HIS A 7 -3.50 -71.65 25.61
N VAL A 8 -4.41 -70.73 25.82
CA VAL A 8 -5.35 -70.28 24.80
C VAL A 8 -4.67 -69.24 23.91
N LEU A 9 -4.43 -69.62 22.68
CA LEU A 9 -3.92 -68.73 21.64
C LEU A 9 -5.05 -67.85 21.12
N ARG A 10 -4.96 -66.51 21.35
CA ARG A 10 -5.87 -65.52 20.77
C ARG A 10 -5.25 -65.03 19.46
N PRO A 11 -5.94 -65.06 18.31
CA PRO A 11 -5.48 -64.42 17.12
C PRO A 11 -5.77 -62.91 17.20
N ALA A 12 -4.71 -62.08 17.11
CA ALA A 12 -4.83 -60.63 16.97
C ALA A 12 -5.21 -60.31 15.52
N LEU A 13 -6.43 -59.84 15.30
CA LEU A 13 -6.93 -59.33 14.01
C LEU A 13 -6.37 -57.91 13.85
N ALA A 14 -5.34 -57.74 13.05
CA ALA A 14 -4.79 -56.43 12.71
C ALA A 14 -5.64 -55.79 11.62
N CYS A 15 -6.50 -54.81 12.01
CA CYS A 15 -7.22 -53.95 11.06
C CYS A 15 -6.25 -52.94 10.46
N LEU A 16 -5.84 -53.15 9.20
CA LEU A 16 -5.04 -52.21 8.41
C LEU A 16 -5.98 -51.11 7.89
N LEU A 17 -6.04 -49.95 8.57
CA LEU A 17 -6.71 -48.77 8.10
C LEU A 17 -5.90 -48.09 6.99
N LEU A 18 -6.27 -48.30 5.73
CA LEU A 18 -5.76 -47.48 4.59
C LEU A 18 -6.29 -46.05 4.73
N ALA A 19 -5.46 -45.13 5.20
CA ALA A 19 -5.73 -43.70 5.12
C ALA A 19 -5.50 -43.24 3.69
N THR A 20 -6.55 -43.08 2.90
CA THR A 20 -6.50 -42.41 1.60
C THR A 20 -6.35 -40.91 1.84
N ALA A 21 -5.12 -40.39 1.70
CA ALA A 21 -4.87 -38.96 1.70
C ALA A 21 -5.47 -38.33 0.43
N PHE A 22 -6.61 -37.65 0.59
CA PHE A 22 -7.15 -36.76 -0.45
C PHE A 22 -6.20 -35.56 -0.56
N ALA A 23 -5.33 -35.56 -1.58
CA ALA A 23 -4.60 -34.38 -1.97
C ALA A 23 -5.60 -33.35 -2.53
N ALA A 24 -5.87 -32.28 -1.77
CA ALA A 24 -6.64 -31.14 -2.27
C ALA A 24 -5.87 -30.51 -3.44
N PRO A 25 -6.53 -30.25 -4.59
CA PRO A 25 -5.85 -29.56 -5.70
C PRO A 25 -5.40 -28.20 -5.22
N ALA A 26 -4.08 -27.92 -5.35
CA ALA A 26 -3.54 -26.60 -5.11
C ALA A 26 -4.23 -25.63 -6.07
N ALA A 27 -4.97 -24.64 -5.54
CA ALA A 27 -5.58 -23.59 -6.34
C ALA A 27 -4.49 -22.91 -7.16
N ALA A 28 -4.59 -22.97 -8.49
CA ALA A 28 -3.70 -22.24 -9.38
C ALA A 28 -3.73 -20.74 -9.01
N PRO A 29 -2.58 -20.04 -9.01
CA PRO A 29 -2.57 -18.61 -8.71
C PRO A 29 -3.51 -17.90 -9.70
N ALA A 30 -4.49 -17.19 -9.17
CA ALA A 30 -5.42 -16.41 -9.99
C ALA A 30 -4.59 -15.45 -10.84
N THR A 31 -4.63 -15.62 -12.17
CA THR A 31 -3.96 -14.72 -13.10
C THR A 31 -4.55 -13.33 -12.90
N ALA A 32 -3.72 -12.39 -12.40
CA ALA A 32 -4.15 -11.02 -12.19
C ALA A 32 -4.68 -10.46 -13.51
N SER A 33 -5.91 -9.93 -13.50
CA SER A 33 -6.51 -9.30 -14.68
C SER A 33 -5.55 -8.25 -15.28
N PRO A 34 -5.51 -8.06 -16.60
CA PRO A 34 -4.68 -7.02 -17.22
C PRO A 34 -4.93 -5.66 -16.59
N LEU A 35 -3.90 -4.82 -16.51
CA LEU A 35 -4.04 -3.45 -16.03
C LEU A 35 -4.89 -2.65 -17.02
N PRO A 36 -5.83 -1.81 -16.54
CA PRO A 36 -6.53 -0.84 -17.40
C PRO A 36 -5.54 0.09 -18.10
N LYS A 37 -5.84 0.49 -19.34
CA LYS A 37 -4.96 1.37 -20.14
C LYS A 37 -4.71 2.73 -19.50
N ASP A 38 -5.65 3.21 -18.71
CA ASP A 38 -5.63 4.48 -17.95
C ASP A 38 -5.11 4.34 -16.50
N SER A 39 -4.60 3.16 -16.15
CA SER A 39 -3.98 2.93 -14.84
C SER A 39 -2.60 3.59 -14.75
N VAL A 40 -2.33 4.31 -13.67
CA VAL A 40 -0.98 4.83 -13.36
C VAL A 40 0.02 3.69 -13.17
N TYR A 41 -0.45 2.50 -12.81
CA TYR A 41 0.36 1.29 -12.68
C TYR A 41 0.88 0.73 -14.01
N GLN A 42 0.50 1.31 -15.16
CA GLN A 42 1.17 1.02 -16.44
C GLN A 42 2.64 1.50 -16.44
N LEU A 43 2.96 2.54 -15.67
CA LEU A 43 4.34 2.96 -15.44
C LEU A 43 5.02 1.96 -14.48
N PRO A 44 6.09 1.24 -14.88
CA PRO A 44 6.91 0.49 -13.93
C PRO A 44 7.62 1.46 -12.99
N LEU A 45 7.38 1.33 -11.67
CA LEU A 45 7.95 2.25 -10.70
C LEU A 45 8.46 1.49 -9.47
N PRO A 46 9.74 1.15 -9.41
CA PRO A 46 10.37 0.66 -8.19
C PRO A 46 10.41 1.78 -7.14
N LEU A 47 9.90 1.49 -5.97
CA LEU A 47 9.90 2.38 -4.81
C LEU A 47 10.63 1.72 -3.65
N THR A 48 11.55 2.44 -3.01
CA THR A 48 12.19 2.02 -1.76
C THR A 48 11.47 2.71 -0.60
N ASP A 49 10.84 1.92 0.25
CA ASP A 49 10.00 2.41 1.35
C ASP A 49 10.83 2.86 2.58
N GLN A 50 10.14 3.37 3.59
CA GLN A 50 10.73 3.80 4.87
C GLN A 50 11.40 2.68 5.67
N HIS A 51 11.21 1.42 5.30
CA HIS A 51 11.87 0.25 5.89
C HIS A 51 13.08 -0.21 5.07
N GLY A 52 13.38 0.45 3.93
CA GLY A 52 14.45 0.08 3.01
C GLY A 52 14.09 -1.06 2.06
N LYS A 53 12.83 -1.47 2.01
CA LYS A 53 12.36 -2.49 1.08
C LYS A 53 12.01 -1.85 -0.26
N THR A 54 12.61 -2.37 -1.34
CA THR A 54 12.26 -1.96 -2.71
C THR A 54 11.22 -2.90 -3.29
N SER A 55 10.15 -2.33 -3.85
CA SER A 55 9.11 -3.07 -4.56
C SER A 55 8.49 -2.18 -5.64
N ASP A 56 7.93 -2.79 -6.68
CA ASP A 56 7.16 -2.03 -7.68
C ASP A 56 5.87 -1.51 -7.05
N TRP A 57 5.47 -0.27 -7.34
CA TRP A 57 4.25 0.32 -6.76
C TRP A 57 2.95 -0.40 -7.16
N ARG A 58 3.00 -1.29 -8.18
CA ARG A 58 1.89 -2.18 -8.54
C ARG A 58 1.49 -3.13 -7.41
N HIS A 59 2.35 -3.36 -6.41
CA HIS A 59 1.97 -4.17 -5.25
C HIS A 59 0.83 -3.55 -4.43
N HIS A 60 0.54 -2.25 -4.61
CA HIS A 60 -0.63 -1.59 -4.03
C HIS A 60 -1.94 -1.90 -4.78
N ARG A 61 -1.87 -2.56 -5.96
CA ARG A 61 -3.07 -2.98 -6.70
C ARG A 61 -3.98 -3.86 -5.83
N GLY A 62 -5.28 -3.69 -5.99
CA GLY A 62 -6.30 -4.39 -5.19
C GLY A 62 -6.81 -3.59 -3.99
N LYS A 63 -6.10 -2.49 -3.62
CA LYS A 63 -6.52 -1.59 -2.56
C LYS A 63 -6.47 -0.14 -3.05
N PRO A 64 -7.56 0.65 -2.89
CA PRO A 64 -7.54 2.07 -3.21
C PRO A 64 -6.45 2.80 -2.45
N GLN A 65 -5.85 3.82 -3.08
CA GLN A 65 -4.75 4.60 -2.51
C GLN A 65 -5.06 6.09 -2.57
N VAL A 66 -4.74 6.82 -1.50
CA VAL A 66 -4.51 8.26 -1.58
C VAL A 66 -3.02 8.46 -1.78
N VAL A 67 -2.64 9.05 -2.90
CA VAL A 67 -1.24 9.27 -3.28
C VAL A 67 -0.93 10.75 -3.26
N ALA A 68 0.23 11.13 -2.75
CA ALA A 68 0.76 12.48 -2.86
C ALA A 68 2.27 12.46 -3.09
N MET A 69 2.80 13.50 -3.73
CA MET A 69 4.23 13.73 -3.79
C MET A 69 4.65 14.74 -2.73
N PHE A 70 5.82 14.51 -2.15
CA PHE A 70 6.36 15.32 -1.06
C PHE A 70 7.90 15.23 -1.05
N TYR A 71 8.56 15.90 -0.10
CA TYR A 71 9.95 15.68 0.25
C TYR A 71 10.21 16.03 1.72
N THR A 72 11.16 15.34 2.36
CA THR A 72 11.30 15.37 3.82
C THR A 72 11.90 16.68 4.36
N SER A 73 12.64 17.44 3.56
CA SER A 73 13.24 18.72 3.98
C SER A 73 12.27 19.91 3.86
N CYS A 74 11.11 19.74 3.22
CA CYS A 74 10.09 20.79 3.13
C CYS A 74 9.49 21.11 4.50
N GLN A 75 9.61 22.37 4.93
CA GLN A 75 9.13 22.81 6.23
C GLN A 75 7.72 23.40 6.21
N TYR A 76 7.16 23.69 5.05
CA TYR A 76 5.92 24.45 4.90
C TYR A 76 4.75 23.58 4.40
N ILE A 77 4.76 23.19 3.14
CA ILE A 77 3.60 22.56 2.50
C ILE A 77 3.52 21.04 2.75
N CYS A 78 4.67 20.33 2.82
CA CYS A 78 4.65 18.89 2.99
C CYS A 78 4.06 18.43 4.33
N PRO A 79 4.29 19.12 5.47
CA PRO A 79 3.53 18.84 6.68
C PRO A 79 2.01 18.93 6.49
N LEU A 80 1.53 19.94 5.74
CA LEU A 80 0.10 20.11 5.46
C LEU A 80 -0.46 19.03 4.51
N ILE A 81 0.34 18.52 3.57
CA ILE A 81 -0.04 17.36 2.72
C ILE A 81 -0.28 16.14 3.61
N VAL A 82 0.62 15.85 4.55
CA VAL A 82 0.47 14.74 5.50
C VAL A 82 -0.77 14.94 6.36
N ASP A 83 -0.98 16.15 6.90
CA ASP A 83 -2.13 16.47 7.74
C ASP A 83 -3.46 16.34 6.99
N SER A 84 -3.49 16.75 5.71
CA SER A 84 -4.67 16.57 4.85
C SER A 84 -4.97 15.08 4.63
N GLY A 85 -3.96 14.25 4.40
CA GLY A 85 -4.13 12.80 4.33
C GLY A 85 -4.67 12.22 5.64
N LYS A 86 -4.12 12.64 6.79
CA LYS A 86 -4.62 12.22 8.11
C LYS A 86 -6.06 12.68 8.37
N ALA A 87 -6.42 13.88 7.93
CA ALA A 87 -7.80 14.37 8.04
C ALA A 87 -8.77 13.50 7.23
N VAL A 88 -8.37 13.07 6.01
CA VAL A 88 -9.14 12.07 5.22
C VAL A 88 -9.25 10.76 6.00
N GLU A 89 -8.15 10.24 6.55
CA GLU A 89 -8.14 9.00 7.33
C GLU A 89 -9.08 9.09 8.55
N HIS A 90 -8.99 10.16 9.32
CA HIS A 90 -9.80 10.35 10.53
C HIS A 90 -11.29 10.56 10.25
N ALA A 91 -11.66 11.02 9.04
CA ALA A 91 -13.05 11.15 8.62
C ALA A 91 -13.70 9.82 8.22
N LEU A 92 -12.92 8.71 8.22
CA LEU A 92 -13.37 7.35 7.90
C LEU A 92 -13.60 6.55 9.18
N THR A 93 -14.56 5.62 9.12
CA THR A 93 -14.71 4.58 10.16
C THR A 93 -13.53 3.62 10.14
N PRO A 94 -13.24 2.88 11.25
CA PRO A 94 -12.15 1.88 11.26
C PRO A 94 -12.25 0.84 10.14
N ALA A 95 -13.47 0.42 9.78
CA ALA A 95 -13.71 -0.52 8.70
C ALA A 95 -13.39 0.06 7.31
N GLU A 96 -13.65 1.35 7.09
CA GLU A 96 -13.30 2.06 5.87
C GLU A 96 -11.78 2.32 5.81
N GLN A 97 -11.16 2.72 6.93
CA GLN A 97 -9.70 2.93 7.04
C GLN A 97 -8.90 1.69 6.63
N ALA A 98 -9.35 0.49 7.06
CA ALA A 98 -8.70 -0.76 6.69
C ALA A 98 -8.66 -1.01 5.16
N LYS A 99 -9.59 -0.40 4.41
CA LYS A 99 -9.73 -0.57 2.96
C LYS A 99 -8.99 0.51 2.14
N LEU A 100 -8.38 1.50 2.77
CA LEU A 100 -7.67 2.60 2.10
C LEU A 100 -6.19 2.57 2.47
N GLY A 101 -5.31 2.82 1.49
CA GLY A 101 -3.89 3.07 1.72
C GLY A 101 -3.53 4.52 1.47
N PHE A 102 -2.40 4.94 2.03
CA PHE A 102 -1.79 6.24 1.82
C PHE A 102 -0.36 6.04 1.36
N LEU A 103 -0.02 6.57 0.19
CA LEU A 103 1.31 6.45 -0.41
C LEU A 103 1.88 7.85 -0.64
N LEU A 104 2.92 8.20 0.12
CA LEU A 104 3.67 9.43 -0.08
C LEU A 104 4.94 9.12 -0.87
N ILE A 105 5.06 9.69 -2.07
CA ILE A 105 6.19 9.46 -2.99
C ILE A 105 7.11 10.67 -2.95
N SER A 106 8.38 10.43 -2.66
CA SER A 106 9.39 11.50 -2.65
C SER A 106 9.65 12.06 -4.06
N MET A 107 9.82 13.37 -4.14
CA MET A 107 10.38 14.04 -5.32
C MET A 107 11.85 14.38 -5.18
N ASP A 108 12.47 14.02 -4.05
CA ASP A 108 13.87 14.26 -3.74
C ASP A 108 14.58 13.00 -3.22
N PRO A 109 14.66 11.95 -4.03
CA PRO A 109 15.22 10.67 -3.59
C PRO A 109 16.67 10.74 -3.11
N LYS A 110 17.42 11.77 -3.50
CA LYS A 110 18.80 11.97 -3.05
C LYS A 110 18.89 12.30 -1.56
N ARG A 111 17.93 13.05 -1.03
CA ARG A 111 17.85 13.43 0.39
C ARG A 111 16.91 12.51 1.18
N ASP A 112 15.88 11.98 0.54
CA ASP A 112 14.82 11.20 1.17
C ASP A 112 15.18 9.71 1.23
N THR A 113 16.22 9.42 2.01
CA THR A 113 16.63 8.04 2.33
C THR A 113 15.58 7.33 3.17
N PRO A 114 15.58 5.98 3.26
CA PRO A 114 14.69 5.24 4.16
C PRO A 114 14.69 5.77 5.61
N VAL A 115 15.86 6.18 6.10
CA VAL A 115 16.00 6.76 7.45
C VAL A 115 15.27 8.10 7.56
N ALA A 116 15.39 8.97 6.54
CA ALA A 116 14.68 10.25 6.51
C ALA A 116 13.16 10.04 6.42
N LEU A 117 12.69 9.12 5.57
CA LEU A 117 11.30 8.75 5.44
C LEU A 117 10.73 8.17 6.75
N MET A 118 11.46 7.25 7.40
CA MET A 118 11.08 6.68 8.69
C MET A 118 10.97 7.73 9.78
N ARG A 119 11.88 8.71 9.81
CA ARG A 119 11.83 9.83 10.75
C ARG A 119 10.51 10.59 10.61
N ILE A 120 10.10 10.95 9.38
CA ILE A 120 8.81 11.62 9.12
C ILE A 120 7.64 10.74 9.55
N ALA A 121 7.64 9.45 9.17
CA ALA A 121 6.57 8.53 9.55
C ALA A 121 6.37 8.48 11.08
N LYS A 122 7.48 8.40 11.85
CA LYS A 122 7.44 8.40 13.32
C LYS A 122 6.99 9.75 13.89
N GLN A 123 7.57 10.86 13.42
CA GLN A 123 7.22 12.21 13.89
C GLN A 123 5.74 12.53 13.67
N ARG A 124 5.19 12.09 12.54
CA ARG A 124 3.78 12.32 12.20
C ARG A 124 2.85 11.22 12.73
N LYS A 125 3.37 10.21 13.44
CA LYS A 125 2.64 9.07 14.01
C LYS A 125 1.77 8.37 12.96
N LEU A 126 2.37 8.07 11.80
CA LEU A 126 1.67 7.39 10.71
C LEU A 126 1.62 5.89 10.97
N ASP A 127 0.44 5.29 10.80
CA ASP A 127 0.25 3.86 10.98
C ASP A 127 0.85 3.09 9.80
N PRO A 128 1.88 2.25 9.99
CA PRO A 128 2.56 1.54 8.91
C PRO A 128 1.66 0.52 8.19
N ALA A 129 0.52 0.13 8.78
CA ALA A 129 -0.45 -0.74 8.12
C ALA A 129 -1.21 -0.03 6.98
N ARG A 130 -1.22 1.30 6.98
CA ARG A 130 -1.96 2.11 6.01
C ARG A 130 -1.09 3.13 5.29
N TRP A 131 0.01 3.58 5.90
CA TRP A 131 0.88 4.61 5.37
C TRP A 131 2.21 4.06 4.88
N SER A 132 2.52 4.32 3.63
CA SER A 132 3.81 4.05 3.01
C SER A 132 4.44 5.35 2.54
N LEU A 133 5.67 5.60 2.96
CA LEU A 133 6.50 6.68 2.47
C LEU A 133 7.63 6.04 1.66
N ALA A 134 7.81 6.44 0.40
CA ALA A 134 8.77 5.77 -0.46
C ALA A 134 9.44 6.73 -1.43
N SER A 135 10.68 6.40 -1.79
CA SER A 135 11.46 7.14 -2.78
C SER A 135 11.59 6.31 -4.06
N PRO A 136 11.31 6.89 -5.23
CA PRO A 136 11.68 6.32 -6.52
C PRO A 136 13.19 6.48 -6.75
N ARG A 137 13.69 5.96 -7.88
CA ARG A 137 15.01 6.38 -8.40
C ARG A 137 14.90 7.81 -8.93
N ASP A 138 16.01 8.53 -8.96
CA ASP A 138 16.06 9.94 -9.40
C ASP A 138 15.50 10.13 -10.83
N GLU A 139 15.84 9.22 -11.74
CA GLU A 139 15.35 9.20 -13.11
C GLU A 139 13.85 8.96 -13.23
N ASP A 140 13.22 8.31 -12.26
CA ASP A 140 11.79 7.94 -12.27
C ASP A 140 10.88 9.07 -11.73
N VAL A 141 11.42 10.05 -11.02
CA VAL A 141 10.66 11.16 -10.39
C VAL A 141 9.79 11.88 -11.42
N ARG A 142 10.35 12.19 -12.59
CA ARG A 142 9.61 12.89 -13.65
C ARG A 142 8.44 12.05 -14.19
N GLY A 143 8.66 10.74 -14.35
CA GLY A 143 7.62 9.82 -14.82
C GLY A 143 6.45 9.74 -13.87
N VAL A 144 6.72 9.53 -12.57
CA VAL A 144 5.66 9.44 -11.56
C VAL A 144 4.94 10.77 -11.36
N ALA A 145 5.66 11.89 -11.37
CA ALA A 145 5.03 13.22 -11.32
C ALA A 145 4.08 13.43 -12.52
N GLY A 146 4.51 13.04 -13.72
CA GLY A 146 3.71 13.15 -14.94
C GLY A 146 2.41 12.36 -14.88
N VAL A 147 2.46 11.08 -14.48
CA VAL A 147 1.23 10.25 -14.40
C VAL A 147 0.28 10.67 -13.27
N LEU A 148 0.80 11.27 -12.20
CA LEU A 148 0.00 11.83 -11.10
C LEU A 148 -0.49 13.27 -11.39
N GLY A 149 -0.07 13.88 -12.50
CA GLY A 149 -0.40 15.26 -12.85
C GLY A 149 0.22 16.29 -11.89
N VAL A 150 1.38 15.97 -11.30
CA VAL A 150 2.13 16.86 -10.41
C VAL A 150 3.21 17.58 -11.23
N ARG A 151 3.17 18.90 -11.22
CA ARG A 151 4.24 19.75 -11.79
C ARG A 151 5.24 20.05 -10.67
N TYR A 152 6.52 19.96 -10.96
CA TYR A 152 7.55 20.34 -10.00
C TYR A 152 8.77 20.95 -10.70
N ARG A 153 9.50 21.78 -9.97
CA ARG A 153 10.76 22.38 -10.39
C ARG A 153 11.64 22.57 -9.16
N GLN A 154 12.87 22.08 -9.22
CA GLN A 154 13.86 22.37 -8.20
C GLN A 154 14.32 23.82 -8.34
N LEU A 155 14.46 24.50 -7.22
CA LEU A 155 14.94 25.88 -7.11
C LEU A 155 16.44 25.90 -6.87
N ALA A 156 17.05 27.09 -6.97
CA ALA A 156 18.50 27.26 -6.79
C ALA A 156 18.97 26.93 -5.35
N ASP A 157 18.11 27.09 -4.37
CA ASP A 157 18.33 26.73 -2.96
C ASP A 157 18.17 25.24 -2.66
N GLY A 158 17.82 24.44 -3.67
CA GLY A 158 17.57 23.00 -3.54
C GLY A 158 16.16 22.62 -3.08
N GLU A 159 15.30 23.62 -2.82
CA GLU A 159 13.88 23.38 -2.54
C GLU A 159 13.08 23.13 -3.83
N PHE A 160 11.81 22.74 -3.69
CA PHE A 160 10.95 22.46 -4.85
C PHE A 160 9.70 23.34 -4.85
N ASN A 161 9.47 23.98 -6.00
CA ASN A 161 8.14 24.49 -6.32
C ASN A 161 7.36 23.37 -7.00
N HIS A 162 6.22 22.97 -6.42
CA HIS A 162 5.44 21.86 -6.93
C HIS A 162 3.94 22.01 -6.67
N THR A 163 3.14 21.32 -7.49
CA THR A 163 1.72 21.16 -7.22
C THR A 163 1.52 20.29 -5.99
N SER A 164 0.84 20.82 -4.99
CA SER A 164 0.48 20.08 -3.77
C SER A 164 -0.91 19.53 -3.91
N ALA A 165 -1.05 18.21 -4.01
CA ALA A 165 -2.33 17.55 -4.23
C ALA A 165 -2.38 16.18 -3.53
N LEU A 166 -3.61 15.79 -3.13
CA LEU A 166 -3.96 14.40 -2.87
C LEU A 166 -4.63 13.83 -4.13
N VAL A 167 -4.15 12.71 -4.61
CA VAL A 167 -4.67 11.98 -5.77
C VAL A 167 -5.29 10.67 -5.28
N LEU A 168 -6.58 10.46 -5.56
CA LEU A 168 -7.26 9.21 -5.21
C LEU A 168 -7.18 8.23 -6.36
N LEU A 169 -6.62 7.07 -6.10
CA LEU A 169 -6.59 5.94 -7.02
C LEU A 169 -7.61 4.87 -6.59
N ASP A 170 -8.26 4.26 -7.58
CA ASP A 170 -9.03 3.04 -7.35
C ASP A 170 -8.12 1.81 -7.17
N ARG A 171 -8.72 0.62 -7.03
CA ARG A 171 -8.01 -0.65 -6.83
C ARG A 171 -7.09 -1.04 -8.00
N ASP A 172 -7.40 -0.56 -9.20
CA ASP A 172 -6.63 -0.83 -10.40
C ASP A 172 -5.67 0.30 -10.77
N GLY A 173 -5.57 1.35 -9.93
CA GLY A 173 -4.66 2.47 -10.15
C GLY A 173 -5.20 3.51 -11.12
N ARG A 174 -6.51 3.55 -11.40
CA ARG A 174 -7.09 4.67 -12.13
C ARG A 174 -7.23 5.88 -11.22
N ILE A 175 -6.93 7.07 -11.74
CA ILE A 175 -7.19 8.31 -11.03
C ILE A 175 -8.70 8.56 -11.00
N VAL A 176 -9.30 8.51 -9.81
CA VAL A 176 -10.72 8.77 -9.59
C VAL A 176 -10.99 10.25 -9.47
N THR A 177 -10.16 10.94 -8.70
CA THR A 177 -10.23 12.39 -8.48
C THR A 177 -8.94 12.89 -7.83
N ARG A 178 -8.79 14.20 -7.75
CA ARG A 178 -7.70 14.87 -7.03
C ARG A 178 -8.23 16.11 -6.32
N THR A 179 -7.55 16.53 -5.27
CA THR A 179 -7.78 17.82 -4.62
C THR A 179 -6.46 18.53 -4.37
N GLU A 180 -6.47 19.85 -4.60
CA GLU A 180 -5.36 20.75 -4.28
C GLU A 180 -5.70 21.60 -3.03
N LYS A 181 -6.85 21.36 -2.38
CA LYS A 181 -7.19 21.95 -1.09
C LYS A 181 -6.39 21.27 0.01
N ILE A 182 -5.18 21.78 0.24
CA ILE A 182 -4.23 21.26 1.20
C ILE A 182 -4.22 22.16 2.45
N GLY A 183 -4.29 21.51 3.62
CA GLY A 183 -4.49 22.21 4.89
C GLY A 183 -5.96 22.59 5.13
N GLY A 184 -6.35 22.70 6.41
CA GLY A 184 -7.73 23.04 6.77
C GLY A 184 -8.71 21.87 6.68
N ALA A 185 -9.99 22.19 6.37
CA ALA A 185 -11.06 21.19 6.30
C ALA A 185 -10.88 20.25 5.09
N VAL A 186 -11.27 19.00 5.28
CA VAL A 186 -11.26 18.00 4.19
C VAL A 186 -12.19 18.46 3.07
N ASP A 187 -11.72 18.37 1.82
CA ASP A 187 -12.53 18.66 0.64
C ASP A 187 -13.73 17.70 0.57
N PRO A 188 -14.98 18.19 0.64
CA PRO A 188 -16.17 17.33 0.69
C PRO A 188 -16.32 16.44 -0.56
N ASP A 189 -15.98 16.96 -1.75
CA ASP A 189 -16.09 16.19 -3.00
C ASP A 189 -15.03 15.10 -3.07
N PHE A 190 -13.81 15.39 -2.63
CA PHE A 190 -12.76 14.39 -2.49
C PHE A 190 -13.19 13.30 -1.50
N MET A 191 -13.71 13.68 -0.34
CA MET A 191 -14.17 12.74 0.69
C MET A 191 -15.32 11.86 0.20
N LYS A 192 -16.28 12.43 -0.56
CA LYS A 192 -17.36 11.66 -1.19
C LYS A 192 -16.81 10.60 -2.15
N ALA A 193 -15.80 10.93 -2.95
CA ALA A 193 -15.14 10.00 -3.85
C ALA A 193 -14.39 8.89 -3.06
N VAL A 194 -13.68 9.25 -1.98
CA VAL A 194 -13.01 8.28 -1.08
C VAL A 194 -14.00 7.27 -0.55
N ARG A 195 -15.12 7.71 0.03
CA ARG A 195 -16.17 6.80 0.56
C ARG A 195 -16.71 5.86 -0.52
N ARG A 196 -16.90 6.36 -1.74
CA ARG A 196 -17.37 5.54 -2.87
C ARG A 196 -16.40 4.42 -3.22
N VAL A 197 -15.08 4.71 -3.30
CA VAL A 197 -14.09 3.67 -3.68
C VAL A 197 -13.84 2.65 -2.57
N VAL A 198 -13.92 3.06 -1.28
CA VAL A 198 -13.77 2.11 -0.17
C VAL A 198 -15.02 1.26 0.05
N ALA A 199 -16.19 1.71 -0.37
CA ALA A 199 -17.45 0.95 -0.35
C ALA A 199 -17.55 -0.06 -1.50
N ALA A 200 -16.87 0.17 -2.63
CA ALA A 200 -16.84 -0.74 -3.77
C ALA A 200 -16.19 -2.09 -3.37
N ARG A 201 -16.80 -3.21 -3.85
CA ARG A 201 -16.32 -4.58 -3.59
C ARG A 201 -15.24 -5.00 -4.57
#